data_e37f0b4911142d6fd93518b5cbf420ca
#
_entry.id   e37f0b4911142d6fd93518b5cbf420ca
#
_cell.length_a   1.000
_cell.length_b   1.000
_cell.length_c   1.000
_cell.angle_alpha   90.00
_cell.angle_beta   90.00
_cell.angle_gamma   90.00
#
_symmetry.space_group_name_H-M   'P 1'
#
loop_
_entity.id
_entity.type
_entity.pdbx_description
1 polymer ?
#
loop_
_entity_poly.entity_id
_entity_poly.type
_entity_poly.pdbx_seq_one_letter_code
_entity_poly.pdbx_strand_id
1 'polypeptide(L)'
;MSVNATNLGLSIEQAGKVLNAAFKQATGQEVISQLATGDYVSIATMAQRVGYEQMTNALSQVLTRTYIRVRAYSAKFRSLIKTEEQYGNMVRKITYIDRDIPEGDMTRDIEDGKEYSPYKVRKPQAIQTAYYGFNHIDDYITIFKNQWDTALSSGSELQRFISGIMQEWYNKLEQYHEQYSRATLINLIGGTQAYNADTAVKGAGITRPEMVRHLLTEYNTEHGTTLTRDALLADRTAFTQFAEDLAYKMDTIVRQMGERTTMYHVSPLKSVTENGTTAVTVPIKRHTPRENLQCYMLAPFWDRVKRVVRPGLFANEYLEYIKFDEVAFWQNIETPEKINANVSYFKPVAATVASSKTTYAVNNDSGNAAVELPYVLGVMFDDEAAAICYKNMWSAATPMNPAHGFQTNYIHEDVQWRNDNTENCCVLLLD
;
A
#
# COMPACT_ATOMS: atom_id res chain seq x y z
N MET A 1 -10.35 -6.08 -19.26
CA MET A 1 -11.83 -6.17 -19.41
C MET A 1 -12.45 -5.33 -18.32
N SER A 2 -13.02 -4.18 -18.69
CA SER A 2 -13.78 -3.33 -17.77
C SER A 2 -15.14 -3.99 -17.52
N VAL A 3 -15.33 -4.55 -16.35
CA VAL A 3 -16.65 -5.01 -15.93
C VAL A 3 -17.38 -3.78 -15.39
N ASN A 4 -18.41 -3.36 -16.07
CA ASN A 4 -19.26 -2.24 -15.64
C ASN A 4 -19.89 -2.54 -14.28
N ALA A 5 -19.64 -1.68 -13.30
CA ALA A 5 -20.21 -1.74 -11.95
C ALA A 5 -21.75 -1.64 -11.90
N THR A 6 -22.42 -1.48 -13.04
CA THR A 6 -23.86 -1.30 -13.16
C THR A 6 -24.68 -2.59 -13.08
N ASN A 7 -24.08 -3.77 -13.01
CA ASN A 7 -24.80 -5.05 -12.98
C ASN A 7 -24.33 -5.98 -11.83
N LEU A 8 -24.34 -5.49 -10.61
CA LEU A 8 -24.20 -6.33 -9.40
C LEU A 8 -25.48 -7.09 -9.03
N GLY A 9 -26.56 -6.98 -9.83
CA GLY A 9 -27.77 -7.77 -9.65
C GLY A 9 -27.51 -9.23 -10.06
N LEU A 10 -27.54 -10.15 -9.09
CA LEU A 10 -27.57 -11.59 -9.39
C LEU A 10 -28.80 -11.90 -10.25
N SER A 11 -28.64 -12.70 -11.31
CA SER A 11 -29.79 -13.23 -12.03
C SER A 11 -30.50 -14.32 -11.20
N ILE A 12 -31.77 -14.63 -11.50
CA ILE A 12 -32.52 -15.71 -10.83
C ILE A 12 -31.77 -17.04 -10.91
N GLU A 13 -31.13 -17.31 -12.05
CA GLU A 13 -30.28 -18.48 -12.25
C GLU A 13 -29.05 -18.50 -11.34
N GLN A 14 -28.41 -17.35 -11.16
CA GLN A 14 -27.27 -17.21 -10.26
C GLN A 14 -27.68 -17.37 -8.80
N ALA A 15 -28.82 -16.82 -8.39
CA ALA A 15 -29.39 -17.01 -7.08
C ALA A 15 -29.72 -18.50 -6.82
N GLY A 16 -30.28 -19.20 -7.81
CA GLY A 16 -30.50 -20.63 -7.76
C GLY A 16 -29.21 -21.45 -7.63
N LYS A 17 -28.14 -21.06 -8.35
CA LYS A 17 -26.82 -21.68 -8.24
C LYS A 17 -26.21 -21.51 -6.83
N VAL A 18 -26.34 -20.32 -6.24
CA VAL A 18 -25.89 -20.03 -4.87
C VAL A 18 -26.66 -20.90 -3.86
N LEU A 19 -27.98 -20.99 -4.00
CA LEU A 19 -28.81 -21.80 -3.12
C LEU A 19 -28.51 -23.30 -3.27
N ASN A 20 -28.31 -23.79 -4.49
CA ASN A 20 -27.92 -25.20 -4.74
C ASN A 20 -26.52 -25.52 -4.18
N ALA A 21 -25.58 -24.59 -4.30
CA ALA A 21 -24.24 -24.71 -3.71
C ALA A 21 -24.32 -24.74 -2.18
N ALA A 22 -25.15 -23.89 -1.58
CA ALA A 22 -25.40 -23.91 -0.13
C ALA A 22 -26.05 -25.21 0.33
N PHE A 23 -27.00 -25.73 -0.41
CA PHE A 23 -27.63 -27.02 -0.14
C PHE A 23 -26.61 -28.17 -0.23
N LYS A 24 -25.79 -28.19 -1.27
CA LYS A 24 -24.71 -29.17 -1.43
C LYS A 24 -23.72 -29.12 -0.28
N GLN A 25 -23.40 -27.94 0.20
CA GLN A 25 -22.50 -27.80 1.36
C GLN A 25 -23.13 -28.23 2.67
N ALA A 26 -24.45 -28.04 2.85
CA ALA A 26 -25.18 -28.45 4.05
C ALA A 26 -25.44 -29.93 4.10
N THR A 27 -25.69 -30.58 2.98
CA THR A 27 -26.16 -31.99 2.90
C THR A 27 -25.20 -32.95 2.24
N GLY A 28 -24.17 -32.43 1.53
CA GLY A 28 -23.29 -33.25 0.70
C GLY A 28 -23.92 -33.72 -0.64
N GLN A 29 -25.18 -33.40 -0.89
CA GLN A 29 -25.91 -33.80 -2.10
C GLN A 29 -26.25 -32.60 -2.96
N GLU A 30 -26.24 -32.80 -4.28
CA GLU A 30 -26.64 -31.79 -5.26
C GLU A 30 -28.10 -32.03 -5.65
N VAL A 31 -28.94 -31.00 -5.57
CA VAL A 31 -30.36 -31.13 -5.91
C VAL A 31 -30.52 -31.27 -7.41
N ILE A 32 -29.82 -30.47 -8.18
CA ILE A 32 -29.91 -30.42 -9.64
C ILE A 32 -28.53 -30.14 -10.21
N SER A 33 -28.06 -30.93 -11.15
CA SER A 33 -26.76 -30.77 -11.81
C SER A 33 -26.75 -29.67 -12.89
N GLN A 34 -27.90 -29.42 -13.51
CA GLN A 34 -28.07 -28.31 -14.48
C GLN A 34 -29.33 -27.52 -14.13
N LEU A 35 -29.13 -26.26 -13.78
CA LEU A 35 -30.19 -25.36 -13.33
C LEU A 35 -30.87 -24.68 -14.51
N ALA A 36 -32.19 -24.89 -14.62
CA ALA A 36 -33.11 -24.08 -15.42
C ALA A 36 -33.88 -23.10 -14.54
N THR A 37 -34.43 -22.04 -15.12
CA THR A 37 -35.16 -20.99 -14.39
C THR A 37 -36.36 -21.52 -13.57
N GLY A 38 -36.92 -22.68 -13.94
CA GLY A 38 -38.05 -23.33 -13.28
C GLY A 38 -37.67 -24.14 -12.02
N ASP A 39 -36.42 -24.43 -11.82
CA ASP A 39 -35.97 -25.36 -10.76
C ASP A 39 -35.83 -24.71 -9.38
N TYR A 40 -35.99 -23.37 -9.33
CA TYR A 40 -35.85 -22.63 -8.08
C TYR A 40 -36.79 -23.11 -6.96
N VAL A 41 -38.04 -23.37 -7.30
CA VAL A 41 -39.06 -23.78 -6.31
C VAL A 41 -38.72 -25.11 -5.67
N SER A 42 -38.20 -26.07 -6.45
CA SER A 42 -37.80 -27.40 -5.94
C SER A 42 -36.60 -27.27 -5.00
N ILE A 43 -35.60 -26.43 -5.36
CA ILE A 43 -34.43 -26.16 -4.51
C ILE A 43 -34.83 -25.45 -3.22
N ALA A 44 -35.69 -24.42 -3.30
CA ALA A 44 -36.18 -23.69 -2.14
C ALA A 44 -36.97 -24.57 -1.18
N THR A 45 -37.84 -25.46 -1.72
CA THR A 45 -38.61 -26.42 -0.91
C THR A 45 -37.70 -27.43 -0.19
N MET A 46 -36.65 -27.93 -0.84
CA MET A 46 -35.69 -28.80 -0.22
C MET A 46 -34.81 -28.09 0.81
N ALA A 47 -34.42 -26.87 0.53
CA ALA A 47 -33.66 -26.01 1.46
C ALA A 47 -34.43 -25.79 2.78
N GLN A 48 -35.73 -25.58 2.73
CA GLN A 48 -36.57 -25.43 3.92
C GLN A 48 -36.62 -26.70 4.76
N ARG A 49 -36.49 -27.88 4.14
CA ARG A 49 -36.50 -29.20 4.85
C ARG A 49 -35.20 -29.50 5.58
N VAL A 50 -34.07 -28.96 5.15
CA VAL A 50 -32.75 -29.19 5.76
C VAL A 50 -32.60 -28.52 7.12
N GLY A 51 -33.32 -27.48 7.34
CA GLY A 51 -33.25 -26.68 8.56
C GLY A 51 -32.57 -25.32 8.33
N TYR A 52 -33.13 -24.32 8.97
CA TYR A 52 -32.75 -22.91 8.83
C TYR A 52 -31.27 -22.67 9.15
N GLU A 53 -30.81 -23.22 10.27
CA GLU A 53 -29.44 -23.00 10.77
C GLU A 53 -28.38 -23.57 9.81
N GLN A 54 -28.56 -24.79 9.33
CA GLN A 54 -27.62 -25.41 8.41
C GLN A 54 -27.54 -24.70 7.08
N MET A 55 -28.68 -24.26 6.56
CA MET A 55 -28.73 -23.51 5.31
C MET A 55 -28.11 -22.13 5.44
N THR A 56 -28.29 -21.41 6.53
CA THR A 56 -27.71 -20.10 6.75
C THR A 56 -26.19 -20.18 6.93
N ASN A 57 -25.70 -21.22 7.65
CA ASN A 57 -24.27 -21.47 7.76
C ASN A 57 -23.63 -21.77 6.41
N ALA A 58 -24.26 -22.66 5.62
CA ALA A 58 -23.78 -23.00 4.30
C ALA A 58 -23.84 -21.79 3.35
N LEU A 59 -24.90 -20.98 3.40
CA LEU A 59 -25.01 -19.76 2.62
C LEU A 59 -23.91 -18.76 2.99
N SER A 60 -23.63 -18.54 4.27
CA SER A 60 -22.55 -17.67 4.73
C SER A 60 -21.19 -18.09 4.14
N GLN A 61 -20.89 -19.38 4.15
CA GLN A 61 -19.63 -19.90 3.58
C GLN A 61 -19.57 -19.74 2.06
N VAL A 62 -20.69 -19.95 1.36
CA VAL A 62 -20.77 -19.77 -0.10
C VAL A 62 -20.63 -18.29 -0.46
N LEU A 63 -21.27 -17.40 0.29
CA LEU A 63 -21.15 -15.95 0.11
C LEU A 63 -19.70 -15.49 0.32
N THR A 64 -19.04 -15.96 1.36
CA THR A 64 -17.62 -15.65 1.62
C THR A 64 -16.73 -16.06 0.46
N ARG A 65 -16.90 -17.26 -0.09
CA ARG A 65 -16.14 -17.73 -1.26
C ARG A 65 -16.44 -16.95 -2.54
N THR A 66 -17.69 -16.59 -2.75
CA THR A 66 -18.11 -15.77 -3.92
C THR A 66 -17.52 -14.37 -3.81
N TYR A 67 -17.45 -13.84 -2.62
CA TYR A 67 -16.93 -12.54 -2.31
C TYR A 67 -15.43 -12.40 -2.60
N ILE A 68 -14.61 -13.38 -2.25
CA ILE A 68 -13.18 -13.39 -2.57
C ILE A 68 -12.92 -13.21 -4.07
N ARG A 69 -13.79 -13.73 -4.95
CA ARG A 69 -13.68 -13.54 -6.41
C ARG A 69 -14.03 -12.12 -6.88
N VAL A 70 -14.95 -11.45 -6.20
CA VAL A 70 -15.32 -10.05 -6.52
C VAL A 70 -14.25 -9.06 -6.02
N ARG A 71 -13.45 -9.46 -5.05
CA ARG A 71 -12.42 -8.67 -4.40
C ARG A 71 -11.27 -8.20 -5.30
N ALA A 72 -11.02 -8.86 -6.42
CA ALA A 72 -10.04 -8.41 -7.42
C ALA A 72 -10.37 -7.04 -8.05
N TYR A 73 -11.38 -6.33 -7.54
CA TYR A 73 -12.16 -5.42 -8.34
C TYR A 73 -12.05 -3.98 -7.93
N SER A 74 -11.28 -3.26 -7.58
CA SER A 74 -11.31 -1.78 -7.59
C SER A 74 -10.73 -0.97 -6.45
N ALA A 75 -9.76 -1.49 -5.72
CA ALA A 75 -9.00 -0.59 -4.88
C ALA A 75 -8.35 0.50 -5.75
N LYS A 76 -8.60 1.77 -5.46
CA LYS A 76 -7.99 2.91 -6.17
C LYS A 76 -6.44 2.87 -6.10
N PHE A 77 -5.90 2.24 -5.07
CA PHE A 77 -4.48 2.13 -4.79
C PHE A 77 -3.93 0.72 -5.05
N ARG A 78 -4.25 0.17 -6.24
CA ARG A 78 -3.86 -1.21 -6.60
C ARG A 78 -2.36 -1.46 -6.58
N SER A 79 -1.58 -0.46 -6.90
CA SER A 79 -0.13 -0.56 -6.91
C SER A 79 0.47 -0.84 -5.52
N LEU A 80 -0.25 -0.50 -4.45
CA LEU A 80 0.16 -0.80 -3.08
C LEU A 80 -0.16 -2.24 -2.64
N ILE A 81 -1.04 -2.94 -3.37
CA ILE A 81 -1.51 -4.27 -2.97
C ILE A 81 -0.54 -5.33 -3.47
N LYS A 82 0.13 -6.00 -2.54
CA LYS A 82 1.03 -7.14 -2.82
C LYS A 82 0.31 -8.44 -2.48
N THR A 83 -0.01 -9.23 -3.49
CA THR A 83 -0.68 -10.54 -3.32
C THR A 83 0.28 -11.65 -2.93
N GLU A 84 1.56 -11.47 -3.18
CA GLU A 84 2.63 -12.44 -2.92
C GLU A 84 2.86 -12.70 -1.43
N GLU A 85 2.47 -11.75 -0.58
CA GLU A 85 2.63 -11.79 0.87
C GLU A 85 1.43 -12.38 1.61
N GLN A 86 0.51 -13.00 0.91
CA GLN A 86 -0.77 -13.51 1.46
C GLN A 86 -0.59 -14.54 2.58
N TYR A 87 0.54 -15.24 2.61
CA TYR A 87 0.80 -16.29 3.59
C TYR A 87 1.92 -15.91 4.55
N GLY A 88 1.73 -16.23 5.82
CA GLY A 88 2.71 -15.98 6.88
C GLY A 88 2.48 -14.68 7.67
N ASN A 89 3.04 -14.63 8.87
CA ASN A 89 2.90 -13.50 9.81
C ASN A 89 4.04 -12.48 9.70
N MET A 90 5.06 -12.79 8.93
CA MET A 90 6.27 -12.00 8.87
C MET A 90 6.81 -11.94 7.45
N VAL A 91 7.05 -10.72 6.97
CA VAL A 91 7.80 -10.47 5.76
C VAL A 91 9.23 -10.14 6.13
N ARG A 92 10.18 -10.85 5.56
CA ARG A 92 11.62 -10.62 5.78
C ARG A 92 12.24 -10.03 4.53
N LYS A 93 12.93 -8.90 4.72
CA LYS A 93 13.74 -8.26 3.70
C LYS A 93 15.21 -8.45 4.01
N ILE A 94 15.97 -8.95 3.07
CA ILE A 94 17.42 -9.14 3.20
C ILE A 94 18.09 -8.18 2.22
N THR A 95 18.91 -7.29 2.77
CA THR A 95 19.68 -6.31 1.99
C THR A 95 21.16 -6.56 2.20
N TYR A 96 21.91 -6.65 1.12
CA TYR A 96 23.36 -6.75 1.20
C TYR A 96 23.98 -5.37 1.39
N ILE A 97 25.03 -5.31 2.23
CA ILE A 97 25.78 -4.09 2.46
C ILE A 97 26.73 -3.87 1.30
N ASP A 98 26.62 -2.72 0.66
CA ASP A 98 27.56 -2.31 -0.38
C ASP A 98 28.93 -2.04 0.24
N ARG A 99 29.96 -2.62 -0.35
CA ARG A 99 31.34 -2.33 -0.01
C ARG A 99 32.01 -1.69 -1.21
N ASP A 100 32.80 -0.67 -0.94
CA ASP A 100 33.60 -0.04 -1.97
C ASP A 100 34.58 -1.07 -2.56
N ILE A 101 34.68 -1.08 -3.86
CA ILE A 101 35.71 -1.83 -4.58
C ILE A 101 36.99 -1.00 -4.44
N PRO A 102 38.02 -1.48 -3.75
CA PRO A 102 39.26 -0.74 -3.66
C PRO A 102 39.82 -0.58 -5.07
N GLU A 103 40.07 0.66 -5.47
CA GLU A 103 40.83 0.93 -6.67
C GLU A 103 42.20 0.31 -6.51
N GLY A 104 42.51 -0.66 -7.36
CA GLY A 104 43.84 -1.22 -7.45
C GLY A 104 44.65 -0.31 -8.34
N ASP A 105 45.68 0.33 -7.83
CA ASP A 105 46.70 0.95 -8.67
C ASP A 105 47.35 -0.11 -9.53
N MET A 106 47.46 0.12 -10.82
CA MET A 106 48.13 -0.83 -11.75
C MET A 106 49.61 -0.99 -11.43
N THR A 107 50.19 0.01 -10.80
CA THR A 107 51.53 -0.02 -10.21
C THR A 107 51.38 -0.28 -8.72
N ARG A 108 50.99 -1.49 -8.31
CA ARG A 108 51.00 -1.85 -6.91
C ARG A 108 52.37 -1.60 -6.36
N ASP A 109 52.50 -0.61 -5.52
CA ASP A 109 53.64 -0.43 -4.64
C ASP A 109 53.67 -1.63 -3.68
N ILE A 110 54.37 -2.68 -4.14
CA ILE A 110 54.75 -3.77 -3.26
C ILE A 110 55.82 -3.17 -2.37
N GLU A 111 55.43 -2.73 -1.19
CA GLU A 111 56.39 -2.27 -0.18
C GLU A 111 57.29 -3.43 0.18
N ASP A 112 58.59 -3.20 0.02
CA ASP A 112 59.61 -4.17 0.33
C ASP A 112 59.48 -4.62 1.81
N GLY A 113 59.37 -5.94 2.03
CA GLY A 113 59.20 -6.52 3.37
C GLY A 113 57.76 -6.67 3.89
N LYS A 114 56.70 -6.35 3.10
CA LYS A 114 55.32 -6.67 3.46
C LYS A 114 54.83 -7.94 2.78
N GLU A 115 54.34 -8.88 3.58
CA GLU A 115 53.60 -10.04 3.10
C GLU A 115 52.17 -9.69 2.70
N TYR A 116 51.79 -10.05 1.48
CA TYR A 116 50.41 -9.95 0.99
C TYR A 116 49.80 -11.35 0.95
N SER A 117 48.81 -11.61 1.83
CA SER A 117 48.11 -12.88 1.83
C SER A 117 47.15 -12.98 0.62
N PRO A 118 47.34 -13.95 -0.31
CA PRO A 118 46.43 -14.20 -1.41
C PRO A 118 45.08 -14.81 -0.92
N TYR A 119 45.01 -15.23 0.34
CA TYR A 119 43.85 -15.92 0.93
C TYR A 119 43.00 -14.99 1.81
N LYS A 120 43.04 -13.69 1.57
CA LYS A 120 42.21 -12.74 2.32
C LYS A 120 40.73 -12.95 2.02
N VAL A 121 39.99 -13.49 2.95
CA VAL A 121 38.55 -13.78 2.83
C VAL A 121 37.74 -12.53 3.14
N ARG A 122 36.93 -12.07 2.18
CA ARG A 122 35.90 -11.05 2.39
C ARG A 122 34.54 -11.74 2.42
N LYS A 123 33.88 -11.75 3.56
CA LYS A 123 32.53 -12.29 3.68
C LYS A 123 31.50 -11.23 3.28
N PRO A 124 30.47 -11.58 2.49
CA PRO A 124 29.36 -10.68 2.27
C PRO A 124 28.63 -10.43 3.60
N GLN A 125 28.19 -9.20 3.79
CA GLN A 125 27.41 -8.79 4.96
C GLN A 125 26.01 -8.45 4.52
N ALA A 126 25.01 -8.90 5.28
CA ALA A 126 23.61 -8.68 4.99
C ALA A 126 22.89 -8.09 6.20
N ILE A 127 21.92 -7.25 5.93
CA ILE A 127 20.98 -6.70 6.90
C ILE A 127 19.65 -7.40 6.67
N GLN A 128 19.07 -7.93 7.73
CA GLN A 128 17.74 -8.49 7.72
C GLN A 128 16.78 -7.56 8.46
N THR A 129 15.77 -7.08 7.75
CA THR A 129 14.64 -6.34 8.33
C THR A 129 13.42 -7.25 8.33
N ALA A 130 12.70 -7.30 9.44
CA ALA A 130 11.49 -8.08 9.58
C ALA A 130 10.29 -7.18 9.84
N TYR A 131 9.24 -7.33 9.05
CA TYR A 131 7.95 -6.68 9.23
C TYR A 131 6.97 -7.72 9.74
N TYR A 132 6.34 -7.46 10.87
CA TYR A 132 5.40 -8.39 11.49
C TYR A 132 4.21 -7.66 12.10
N GLY A 133 3.13 -8.39 12.30
CA GLY A 133 1.88 -7.86 12.79
C GLY A 133 0.87 -7.63 11.67
N PHE A 134 -0.39 -7.75 12.02
CA PHE A 134 -1.54 -7.50 11.15
C PHE A 134 -2.68 -6.94 11.97
N ASN A 135 -3.54 -6.20 11.32
CA ASN A 135 -4.78 -5.71 11.89
C ASN A 135 -5.92 -6.62 11.45
N HIS A 136 -6.85 -6.88 12.37
CA HIS A 136 -8.08 -7.59 12.05
C HIS A 136 -9.15 -6.59 11.65
N ILE A 137 -9.86 -6.90 10.56
CA ILE A 137 -11.12 -6.26 10.21
C ILE A 137 -12.21 -7.25 10.54
N ASP A 138 -13.08 -6.87 11.47
CA ASP A 138 -14.22 -7.67 11.89
C ASP A 138 -15.50 -6.98 11.47
N ASP A 139 -16.35 -7.66 10.73
CA ASP A 139 -17.70 -7.22 10.44
C ASP A 139 -18.67 -8.35 10.71
N TYR A 140 -19.91 -8.02 10.99
CA TYR A 140 -20.94 -9.03 11.25
C TYR A 140 -22.27 -8.66 10.59
N ILE A 141 -22.96 -9.67 10.14
CA ILE A 141 -24.28 -9.56 9.53
C ILE A 141 -25.25 -10.43 10.33
N THR A 142 -26.28 -9.81 10.84
CA THR A 142 -27.35 -10.52 11.56
C THR A 142 -28.54 -10.73 10.64
N ILE A 143 -28.97 -11.97 10.50
CA ILE A 143 -30.10 -12.36 9.66
C ILE A 143 -31.20 -12.91 10.55
N PHE A 144 -32.40 -12.39 10.41
CA PHE A 144 -33.58 -12.87 11.12
C PHE A 144 -34.31 -13.95 10.32
N LYS A 145 -34.86 -14.92 11.01
CA LYS A 145 -35.64 -16.01 10.40
C LYS A 145 -36.74 -15.51 9.47
N ASN A 146 -37.45 -14.47 9.87
CA ASN A 146 -38.52 -13.90 9.05
C ASN A 146 -38.02 -13.30 7.73
N GLN A 147 -36.82 -12.71 7.74
CA GLN A 147 -36.20 -12.20 6.51
C GLN A 147 -35.85 -13.34 5.54
N TRP A 148 -35.33 -14.44 6.11
CA TRP A 148 -35.02 -15.63 5.33
C TRP A 148 -36.26 -16.29 4.75
N ASP A 149 -37.31 -16.48 5.56
CA ASP A 149 -38.59 -17.05 5.12
C ASP A 149 -39.21 -16.20 4.00
N THR A 150 -39.15 -14.87 4.13
CA THR A 150 -39.61 -13.94 3.07
C THR A 150 -38.77 -14.04 1.81
N ALA A 151 -37.45 -14.13 1.96
CA ALA A 151 -36.53 -14.26 0.83
C ALA A 151 -36.76 -15.58 0.05
N LEU A 152 -37.07 -16.66 0.73
CA LEU A 152 -37.37 -17.95 0.10
C LEU A 152 -38.73 -18.02 -0.58
N SER A 153 -39.62 -17.03 -0.39
CA SER A 153 -40.96 -17.02 -0.98
C SER A 153 -40.95 -16.97 -2.51
N SER A 154 -39.96 -16.34 -3.12
CA SER A 154 -39.78 -16.33 -4.57
C SER A 154 -38.29 -16.17 -4.98
N GLY A 155 -37.96 -16.61 -6.21
CA GLY A 155 -36.59 -16.46 -6.74
C GLY A 155 -36.14 -15.00 -6.85
N SER A 156 -37.07 -14.10 -7.14
CA SER A 156 -36.78 -12.66 -7.21
C SER A 156 -36.50 -12.03 -5.85
N GLU A 157 -37.20 -12.48 -4.81
CA GLU A 157 -36.96 -12.00 -3.45
C GLU A 157 -35.63 -12.52 -2.89
N LEU A 158 -35.30 -13.78 -3.11
CA LEU A 158 -33.98 -14.32 -2.74
C LEU A 158 -32.85 -13.58 -3.47
N GLN A 159 -33.01 -13.31 -4.77
CA GLN A 159 -32.07 -12.52 -5.54
C GLN A 159 -31.83 -11.14 -4.94
N ARG A 160 -32.89 -10.42 -4.59
CA ARG A 160 -32.81 -9.09 -3.97
C ARG A 160 -32.14 -9.14 -2.61
N PHE A 161 -32.49 -10.15 -1.79
CA PHE A 161 -31.94 -10.34 -0.47
C PHE A 161 -30.42 -10.61 -0.50
N ILE A 162 -29.97 -11.57 -1.31
CA ILE A 162 -28.54 -11.87 -1.47
C ILE A 162 -27.79 -10.69 -2.07
N SER A 163 -28.32 -10.07 -3.14
CA SER A 163 -27.67 -8.91 -3.78
C SER A 163 -27.56 -7.74 -2.81
N GLY A 164 -28.58 -7.48 -1.99
CA GLY A 164 -28.58 -6.39 -1.03
C GLY A 164 -27.51 -6.59 0.06
N ILE A 165 -27.45 -7.78 0.64
CA ILE A 165 -26.44 -8.12 1.65
C ILE A 165 -25.02 -8.04 1.05
N MET A 166 -24.82 -8.62 -0.13
CA MET A 166 -23.50 -8.60 -0.78
C MET A 166 -23.08 -7.17 -1.14
N GLN A 167 -23.97 -6.36 -1.66
CA GLN A 167 -23.67 -4.99 -2.05
C GLN A 167 -23.31 -4.12 -0.84
N GLU A 168 -24.09 -4.21 0.25
CA GLU A 168 -23.82 -3.44 1.46
C GLU A 168 -22.46 -3.79 2.04
N TRP A 169 -22.19 -5.10 2.16
CA TRP A 169 -20.93 -5.57 2.70
C TRP A 169 -19.74 -5.23 1.80
N TYR A 170 -19.90 -5.39 0.48
CA TYR A 170 -18.88 -5.00 -0.51
C TYR A 170 -18.50 -3.51 -0.38
N ASN A 171 -19.50 -2.64 -0.31
CA ASN A 171 -19.27 -1.21 -0.18
C ASN A 171 -18.49 -0.86 1.10
N LYS A 172 -18.85 -1.49 2.22
CA LYS A 172 -18.14 -1.29 3.50
C LYS A 172 -16.67 -1.74 3.38
N LEU A 173 -16.43 -2.92 2.85
CA LEU A 173 -15.08 -3.45 2.74
C LEU A 173 -14.22 -2.61 1.79
N GLU A 174 -14.76 -2.21 0.64
CA GLU A 174 -14.06 -1.34 -0.30
C GLU A 174 -13.69 -0.01 0.35
N GLN A 175 -14.58 0.54 1.17
CA GLN A 175 -14.30 1.75 1.95
C GLN A 175 -13.15 1.53 2.96
N TYR A 176 -13.14 0.40 3.67
CA TYR A 176 -12.05 0.06 4.58
C TYR A 176 -10.73 -0.14 3.86
N HIS A 177 -10.73 -0.84 2.74
CA HIS A 177 -9.53 -1.05 1.92
C HIS A 177 -8.96 0.30 1.41
N GLU A 178 -9.84 1.21 0.97
CA GLU A 178 -9.40 2.54 0.57
C GLU A 178 -8.83 3.34 1.76
N GLN A 179 -9.44 3.25 2.94
CA GLN A 179 -8.95 3.92 4.15
C GLN A 179 -7.57 3.40 4.56
N TYR A 180 -7.34 2.08 4.57
CA TYR A 180 -6.03 1.50 4.89
C TYR A 180 -4.97 1.87 3.85
N SER A 181 -5.31 1.85 2.58
CA SER A 181 -4.40 2.25 1.51
C SER A 181 -3.99 3.71 1.65
N ARG A 182 -4.96 4.57 1.93
CA ARG A 182 -4.75 5.99 2.17
C ARG A 182 -3.92 6.23 3.44
N ALA A 183 -4.21 5.53 4.53
CA ALA A 183 -3.44 5.61 5.77
C ALA A 183 -1.98 5.19 5.57
N THR A 184 -1.74 4.16 4.77
CA THR A 184 -0.38 3.70 4.43
C THR A 184 0.39 4.78 3.67
N LEU A 185 -0.23 5.43 2.67
CA LEU A 185 0.40 6.53 1.94
C LEU A 185 0.65 7.74 2.83
N ILE A 186 -0.31 8.13 3.66
CA ILE A 186 -0.16 9.22 4.63
C ILE A 186 1.00 8.93 5.58
N ASN A 187 1.10 7.70 6.06
CA ASN A 187 2.19 7.29 6.94
C ASN A 187 3.55 7.30 6.22
N LEU A 188 3.61 6.90 4.95
CA LEU A 188 4.84 7.01 4.14
C LEU A 188 5.26 8.48 4.00
N ILE A 189 4.35 9.35 3.58
CA ILE A 189 4.59 10.79 3.37
C ILE A 189 5.02 11.46 4.68
N GLY A 190 4.21 11.32 5.71
CA GLY A 190 4.48 11.93 7.01
C GLY A 190 5.69 11.32 7.71
N GLY A 191 5.91 10.00 7.58
CA GLY A 191 7.08 9.30 8.12
C GLY A 191 8.38 9.77 7.48
N THR A 192 8.38 10.00 6.17
CA THR A 192 9.53 10.56 5.44
C THR A 192 9.84 11.98 5.93
N GLN A 193 8.81 12.82 6.10
CA GLN A 193 8.98 14.16 6.65
C GLN A 193 9.47 14.14 8.11
N ALA A 194 8.89 13.29 8.96
CA ALA A 194 9.28 13.16 10.35
C ALA A 194 10.74 12.71 10.49
N TYR A 195 11.16 11.73 9.69
CA TYR A 195 12.55 11.31 9.62
C TYR A 195 13.45 12.48 9.19
N ASN A 196 13.03 13.22 8.16
CA ASN A 196 13.81 14.35 7.65
C ASN A 196 13.93 15.50 8.67
N ALA A 197 12.95 15.70 9.53
CA ALA A 197 12.96 16.68 10.61
C ALA A 197 13.75 16.22 11.86
N ASP A 198 13.88 14.89 12.08
CA ASP A 198 14.52 14.36 13.29
C ASP A 198 16.05 14.39 13.20
N THR A 199 16.65 15.42 13.78
CA THR A 199 18.10 15.61 13.81
C THR A 199 18.86 14.55 14.62
N ALA A 200 18.20 13.94 15.63
CA ALA A 200 18.79 12.90 16.45
C ALA A 200 18.96 11.59 15.67
N VAL A 201 18.04 11.32 14.76
CA VAL A 201 18.06 10.12 13.91
C VAL A 201 19.03 10.27 12.75
N LYS A 202 19.08 11.45 12.13
CA LYS A 202 20.00 11.72 11.01
C LYS A 202 21.47 11.66 11.37
N GLY A 203 21.80 11.95 12.62
CA GLY A 203 23.16 12.24 13.02
C GLY A 203 23.63 13.63 12.57
N ALA A 204 24.66 14.18 13.22
CA ALA A 204 25.21 15.48 12.86
C ALA A 204 25.77 15.45 11.42
N GLY A 205 25.25 16.30 10.55
CA GLY A 205 25.78 16.53 9.21
C GLY A 205 25.15 15.68 8.08
N ILE A 206 24.22 14.78 8.37
CA ILE A 206 23.48 14.05 7.31
C ILE A 206 22.15 14.73 7.08
N THR A 207 22.05 15.54 6.03
CA THR A 207 20.79 16.05 5.49
C THR A 207 20.37 15.18 4.31
N ARG A 208 19.09 14.91 4.19
CA ARG A 208 18.49 14.24 3.04
C ARG A 208 17.39 15.16 2.45
N PRO A 209 17.76 16.34 1.98
CA PRO A 209 16.79 17.30 1.47
C PRO A 209 16.02 16.74 0.27
N GLU A 210 16.61 15.80 -0.45
CA GLU A 210 16.03 15.20 -1.64
C GLU A 210 14.84 14.30 -1.34
N MET A 211 14.72 13.78 -0.11
CA MET A 211 13.56 12.98 0.30
C MET A 211 12.30 13.83 0.49
N VAL A 212 12.46 15.12 0.73
CA VAL A 212 11.35 16.07 0.86
C VAL A 212 11.74 17.33 0.11
N ARG A 213 10.97 17.68 -0.91
CA ARG A 213 11.22 18.83 -1.78
C ARG A 213 10.19 19.91 -1.50
N HIS A 214 10.67 21.08 -1.15
CA HIS A 214 9.89 22.31 -0.92
C HIS A 214 9.87 23.12 -2.22
N LEU A 215 9.00 22.71 -3.15
CA LEU A 215 9.07 23.11 -4.55
C LEU A 215 8.90 24.61 -4.76
N LEU A 216 8.04 25.28 -3.98
CA LEU A 216 7.87 26.73 -4.11
C LEU A 216 9.07 27.50 -3.57
N THR A 217 9.62 27.05 -2.44
CA THR A 217 10.84 27.64 -1.87
C THR A 217 12.03 27.46 -2.81
N GLU A 218 12.17 26.29 -3.41
CA GLU A 218 13.20 26.02 -4.41
C GLU A 218 13.03 26.90 -5.66
N TYR A 219 11.80 26.99 -6.20
CA TYR A 219 11.48 27.84 -7.33
C TYR A 219 11.80 29.31 -7.05
N ASN A 220 11.38 29.82 -5.90
CA ASN A 220 11.69 31.21 -5.49
C ASN A 220 13.19 31.48 -5.41
N THR A 221 13.95 30.50 -4.91
CA THR A 221 15.41 30.63 -4.80
C THR A 221 16.08 30.62 -6.17
N GLU A 222 15.66 29.75 -7.07
CA GLU A 222 16.24 29.61 -8.42
C GLU A 222 15.92 30.83 -9.32
N HIS A 223 14.69 31.34 -9.21
CA HIS A 223 14.24 32.47 -10.06
C HIS A 223 14.33 33.84 -9.40
N GLY A 224 14.82 33.92 -8.15
CA GLY A 224 14.92 35.18 -7.40
C GLY A 224 13.55 35.81 -7.11
N THR A 225 12.50 35.01 -6.96
CA THR A 225 11.13 35.47 -6.68
C THR A 225 10.78 35.24 -5.20
N THR A 226 9.67 35.85 -4.77
CA THR A 226 9.13 35.72 -3.40
C THR A 226 7.64 35.41 -3.45
N LEU A 227 7.26 34.49 -4.34
CA LEU A 227 5.87 34.10 -4.51
C LEU A 227 5.38 33.34 -3.28
N THR A 228 4.22 33.74 -2.77
CA THR A 228 3.48 32.94 -1.83
C THR A 228 2.62 31.91 -2.58
N ARG A 229 2.24 30.82 -1.91
CA ARG A 229 1.37 29.80 -2.50
C ARG A 229 0.08 30.39 -3.09
N ASP A 230 -0.56 31.30 -2.37
CA ASP A 230 -1.83 31.90 -2.82
C ASP A 230 -1.62 32.81 -4.03
N ALA A 231 -0.52 33.56 -4.07
CA ALA A 231 -0.14 34.39 -5.22
C ALA A 231 0.17 33.50 -6.44
N LEU A 232 0.93 32.42 -6.28
CA LEU A 232 1.20 31.44 -7.33
C LEU A 232 -0.08 30.85 -7.90
N LEU A 233 -0.99 30.43 -7.02
CA LEU A 233 -2.25 29.85 -7.43
C LEU A 233 -3.22 30.85 -8.04
N ALA A 234 -3.11 32.14 -7.78
CA ALA A 234 -3.94 33.20 -8.35
C ALA A 234 -3.46 33.67 -9.73
N ASP A 235 -2.13 33.74 -9.95
CA ASP A 235 -1.53 34.20 -11.21
C ASP A 235 -1.30 33.02 -12.18
N ARG A 236 -1.98 33.08 -13.33
CA ARG A 236 -1.85 32.06 -14.38
C ARG A 236 -0.44 32.03 -14.98
N THR A 237 0.22 33.17 -15.14
CA THR A 237 1.55 33.25 -15.78
C THR A 237 2.60 32.64 -14.87
N ALA A 238 2.62 33.03 -13.60
CA ALA A 238 3.50 32.46 -12.59
C ALA A 238 3.26 30.96 -12.42
N PHE A 239 1.99 30.54 -12.42
CA PHE A 239 1.65 29.13 -12.35
C PHE A 239 2.14 28.32 -13.55
N THR A 240 2.11 28.89 -14.77
CA THR A 240 2.62 28.21 -15.97
C THR A 240 4.12 27.96 -15.85
N GLN A 241 4.88 28.98 -15.49
CA GLN A 241 6.33 28.89 -15.31
C GLN A 241 6.70 27.88 -14.20
N PHE A 242 5.97 27.92 -13.08
CA PHE A 242 6.15 26.97 -12.01
C PHE A 242 5.83 25.52 -12.45
N ALA A 243 4.79 25.33 -13.26
CA ALA A 243 4.40 24.01 -13.76
C ALA A 243 5.44 23.41 -14.73
N GLU A 244 6.09 24.26 -15.53
CA GLU A 244 7.22 23.88 -16.39
C GLU A 244 8.43 23.46 -15.56
N ASP A 245 8.76 24.23 -14.53
CA ASP A 245 9.85 23.92 -13.59
C ASP A 245 9.56 22.62 -12.81
N LEU A 246 8.32 22.44 -12.35
CA LEU A 246 7.87 21.20 -11.69
C LEU A 246 8.09 19.99 -12.58
N ALA A 247 7.71 20.06 -13.86
CA ALA A 247 7.90 18.96 -14.80
C ALA A 247 9.39 18.60 -14.96
N TYR A 248 10.25 19.60 -15.08
CA TYR A 248 11.69 19.42 -15.13
C TYR A 248 12.24 18.76 -13.86
N LYS A 249 11.83 19.24 -12.69
CA LYS A 249 12.25 18.70 -11.39
C LYS A 249 11.80 17.24 -11.22
N MET A 250 10.57 16.92 -11.60
CA MET A 250 10.07 15.55 -11.55
C MET A 250 10.88 14.60 -12.44
N ASP A 251 11.19 14.98 -13.68
CA ASP A 251 12.04 14.17 -14.55
C ASP A 251 13.45 13.99 -13.97
N THR A 252 14.01 15.04 -13.38
CA THR A 252 15.30 14.96 -12.69
C THR A 252 15.27 13.98 -11.52
N ILE A 253 14.22 14.01 -10.68
CA ILE A 253 14.05 13.09 -9.56
C ILE A 253 13.97 11.64 -10.08
N VAL A 254 13.18 11.38 -11.13
CA VAL A 254 13.05 10.04 -11.74
C VAL A 254 14.40 9.51 -12.22
N ARG A 255 15.19 10.36 -12.89
CA ARG A 255 16.52 9.95 -13.36
C ARG A 255 17.48 9.69 -12.20
N GLN A 256 17.46 10.56 -11.18
CA GLN A 256 18.32 10.41 -10.00
C GLN A 256 17.94 9.19 -9.16
N MET A 257 16.65 8.86 -9.03
CA MET A 257 16.20 7.63 -8.37
C MET A 257 16.59 6.36 -9.16
N GLY A 258 16.72 6.48 -10.48
CA GLY A 258 17.22 5.40 -11.35
C GLY A 258 18.70 5.07 -11.17
N GLU A 259 19.47 5.99 -10.61
CA GLU A 259 20.87 5.80 -10.30
C GLU A 259 21.06 5.18 -8.91
N ARG A 260 22.16 4.49 -8.70
CA ARG A 260 22.52 3.95 -7.37
C ARG A 260 22.99 5.07 -6.45
N THR A 261 22.08 5.67 -5.73
CA THR A 261 22.33 6.80 -4.83
C THR A 261 21.95 6.50 -3.38
N THR A 262 22.34 7.39 -2.47
CA THR A 262 21.91 7.37 -1.07
C THR A 262 20.98 8.54 -0.75
N MET A 263 20.50 9.28 -1.75
CA MET A 263 19.86 10.59 -1.57
C MET A 263 18.40 10.47 -1.16
N TYR A 264 17.70 9.46 -1.66
CA TYR A 264 16.24 9.36 -1.57
C TYR A 264 15.75 8.32 -0.55
N HIS A 265 16.64 7.74 0.25
CA HIS A 265 16.26 6.72 1.22
C HIS A 265 17.07 6.84 2.52
N VAL A 266 16.60 6.11 3.53
CA VAL A 266 17.22 6.02 4.85
C VAL A 266 18.11 4.79 4.91
N SER A 267 19.30 4.90 5.49
CA SER A 267 20.08 3.71 5.82
C SER A 267 19.49 3.02 7.06
N PRO A 268 19.26 1.72 7.04
CA PRO A 268 18.76 0.99 8.21
C PRO A 268 19.77 0.93 9.36
N LEU A 269 21.03 1.19 9.09
CA LEU A 269 22.09 1.24 10.09
C LEU A 269 22.68 2.64 10.19
N LYS A 270 22.75 3.18 11.42
CA LYS A 270 23.37 4.48 11.71
C LYS A 270 24.90 4.39 11.73
N SER A 271 25.41 3.34 12.32
CA SER A 271 26.85 3.07 12.42
C SER A 271 27.08 1.59 12.66
N VAL A 272 28.21 1.10 12.22
CA VAL A 272 28.67 -0.26 12.47
C VAL A 272 30.01 -0.16 13.21
N THR A 273 30.11 -0.73 14.39
CA THR A 273 31.39 -0.82 15.13
C THR A 273 31.97 -2.20 14.88
N GLU A 274 33.08 -2.28 14.18
CA GLU A 274 33.80 -3.50 13.91
C GLU A 274 35.11 -3.53 14.73
N ASN A 275 35.29 -4.58 15.54
CA ASN A 275 36.51 -4.79 16.32
C ASN A 275 36.91 -3.60 17.23
N GLY A 276 35.94 -2.93 17.84
CA GLY A 276 36.21 -1.80 18.75
C GLY A 276 36.55 -0.48 18.04
N THR A 277 36.62 -0.45 16.72
CA THR A 277 36.78 0.77 15.94
C THR A 277 35.41 1.25 15.50
N THR A 278 35.05 2.47 15.88
CA THR A 278 33.77 3.07 15.45
C THR A 278 33.83 3.24 13.94
N ALA A 279 33.05 2.44 13.28
CA ALA A 279 33.06 2.45 11.83
C ALA A 279 31.96 3.35 11.29
N VAL A 280 32.33 4.03 10.35
CA VAL A 280 31.72 4.47 9.11
C VAL A 280 30.22 4.18 9.03
N THR A 281 29.46 5.23 8.78
CA THR A 281 28.13 5.14 8.18
C THR A 281 28.17 4.16 7.01
N VAL A 282 27.40 3.07 7.08
CA VAL A 282 27.36 2.09 6.01
C VAL A 282 26.49 2.66 4.89
N PRO A 283 27.02 3.04 3.75
CA PRO A 283 26.21 3.51 2.64
C PRO A 283 25.53 2.31 1.97
N ILE A 284 24.21 2.26 2.10
CA ILE A 284 23.41 1.40 1.25
C ILE A 284 22.96 2.25 0.08
N LYS A 285 23.33 1.86 -1.12
CA LYS A 285 22.90 2.54 -2.34
C LYS A 285 21.67 1.83 -2.91
N ARG A 286 20.64 2.59 -3.23
CA ARG A 286 19.41 2.11 -3.84
C ARG A 286 19.25 2.71 -5.23
N HIS A 287 18.59 1.97 -6.10
CA HIS A 287 18.14 2.47 -7.39
C HIS A 287 16.72 1.95 -7.63
N THR A 288 15.89 2.77 -8.23
CA THR A 288 14.51 2.42 -8.59
C THR A 288 14.37 2.47 -10.11
N PRO A 289 14.22 1.31 -10.77
CA PRO A 289 13.88 1.28 -12.20
C PRO A 289 12.55 2.01 -12.45
N ARG A 290 12.42 2.62 -13.61
CA ARG A 290 11.17 3.37 -13.96
C ARG A 290 9.90 2.52 -13.89
N GLU A 291 10.00 1.25 -14.18
CA GLU A 291 8.88 0.29 -14.12
C GLU A 291 8.38 0.03 -12.69
N ASN A 292 9.27 0.21 -11.69
CA ASN A 292 8.98 0.02 -10.27
C ASN A 292 8.67 1.36 -9.57
N LEU A 293 8.83 2.47 -10.27
CA LEU A 293 8.53 3.78 -9.71
C LEU A 293 7.03 4.04 -9.73
N GLN A 294 6.51 4.40 -8.57
CA GLN A 294 5.13 4.82 -8.38
C GLN A 294 5.05 6.29 -8.04
N CYS A 295 4.06 6.96 -8.58
CA CYS A 295 3.83 8.38 -8.34
C CYS A 295 2.35 8.61 -8.04
N TYR A 296 2.08 9.17 -6.87
CA TYR A 296 0.75 9.63 -6.49
C TYR A 296 0.71 11.14 -6.42
N MET A 297 -0.19 11.75 -7.17
CA MET A 297 -0.33 13.20 -7.26
C MET A 297 -1.71 13.66 -6.84
N LEU A 298 -1.78 14.84 -6.22
CA LEU A 298 -3.04 15.46 -5.82
C LEU A 298 -3.82 15.89 -7.07
N ALA A 299 -4.97 15.26 -7.32
CA ALA A 299 -5.77 15.48 -8.53
C ALA A 299 -6.18 16.96 -8.75
N PRO A 300 -6.68 17.72 -7.75
CA PRO A 300 -7.05 19.13 -7.95
C PRO A 300 -5.90 20.01 -8.44
N PHE A 301 -4.69 19.75 -7.96
CA PHE A 301 -3.50 20.48 -8.43
C PHE A 301 -3.07 19.99 -9.82
N TRP A 302 -3.01 18.69 -10.02
CA TRP A 302 -2.56 18.07 -11.26
C TRP A 302 -3.47 18.38 -12.45
N ASP A 303 -4.79 18.42 -12.24
CA ASP A 303 -5.75 18.88 -13.25
C ASP A 303 -5.50 20.33 -13.69
N ARG A 304 -5.05 21.15 -12.76
CA ARG A 304 -4.68 22.54 -13.07
C ARG A 304 -3.39 22.60 -13.91
N VAL A 305 -2.39 21.80 -13.56
CA VAL A 305 -1.17 21.65 -14.35
C VAL A 305 -1.48 21.18 -15.77
N LYS A 306 -2.31 20.16 -15.92
CA LYS A 306 -2.74 19.66 -17.23
C LYS A 306 -3.43 20.72 -18.11
N ARG A 307 -4.21 21.61 -17.51
CA ARG A 307 -4.91 22.68 -18.25
C ARG A 307 -3.97 23.74 -18.77
N VAL A 308 -2.89 23.98 -18.09
CA VAL A 308 -1.95 25.04 -18.41
C VAL A 308 -0.85 24.55 -19.35
N VAL A 309 -0.33 23.38 -19.13
CA VAL A 309 0.86 22.83 -19.79
C VAL A 309 0.51 21.96 -21.02
N ARG A 310 -0.72 21.45 -21.10
CA ARG A 310 -1.17 20.57 -22.19
C ARG A 310 -0.96 21.04 -23.62
N PRO A 311 -0.92 22.35 -23.97
CA PRO A 311 -0.71 22.78 -25.35
C PRO A 311 0.72 22.69 -25.88
N GLY A 312 1.73 22.59 -25.06
CA GLY A 312 3.12 22.75 -25.50
C GLY A 312 4.13 21.69 -25.08
N LEU A 313 4.12 21.27 -23.81
CA LEU A 313 5.17 20.41 -23.24
C LEU A 313 4.80 18.94 -23.11
N PHE A 314 3.51 18.62 -22.89
CA PHE A 314 3.05 17.25 -22.71
C PHE A 314 2.79 16.48 -24.00
N ALA A 315 3.09 17.08 -25.14
CA ALA A 315 3.20 16.32 -26.39
C ALA A 315 4.47 15.43 -26.42
N ASN A 316 5.34 15.56 -25.45
CA ASN A 316 6.54 14.74 -25.32
C ASN A 316 6.25 13.51 -24.48
N GLU A 317 6.59 12.36 -25.01
CA GLU A 317 6.51 10.99 -24.49
C GLU A 317 7.08 10.79 -23.08
N TYR A 318 7.74 11.80 -22.49
CA TYR A 318 8.47 11.68 -21.22
C TYR A 318 7.59 11.54 -19.97
N LEU A 319 6.40 12.15 -19.96
CA LEU A 319 5.48 12.03 -18.83
C LEU A 319 4.49 10.86 -18.97
N GLU A 320 4.36 10.29 -20.17
CA GLU A 320 3.57 9.06 -20.37
C GLU A 320 4.23 7.83 -19.73
N TYR A 321 5.53 7.89 -19.43
CA TYR A 321 6.27 6.77 -18.85
C TYR A 321 6.21 6.69 -17.32
N ILE A 322 5.71 7.71 -16.64
CA ILE A 322 5.53 7.66 -15.19
C ILE A 322 4.09 7.21 -14.92
N LYS A 323 3.93 6.12 -14.20
CA LYS A 323 2.61 5.68 -13.72
C LYS A 323 2.13 6.67 -12.67
N PHE A 324 1.29 7.62 -13.08
CA PHE A 324 0.64 8.56 -12.19
C PHE A 324 -0.70 8.02 -11.75
N ASP A 325 -0.84 7.87 -10.44
CA ASP A 325 -2.14 7.67 -9.82
C ASP A 325 -2.62 9.01 -9.22
N GLU A 326 -3.83 9.41 -9.55
CA GLU A 326 -4.42 10.66 -9.09
C GLU A 326 -5.24 10.44 -7.82
N VAL A 327 -4.90 11.17 -6.77
CA VAL A 327 -5.56 11.12 -5.47
C VAL A 327 -6.45 12.35 -5.31
N ALA A 328 -7.75 12.15 -5.10
CA ALA A 328 -8.69 13.26 -4.96
C ALA A 328 -8.43 14.09 -3.70
N PHE A 329 -8.00 13.46 -2.63
CA PHE A 329 -7.62 14.10 -1.36
C PHE A 329 -6.72 13.15 -0.56
N TRP A 330 -5.85 13.68 0.28
CA TRP A 330 -4.97 12.86 1.13
C TRP A 330 -5.69 12.31 2.35
N GLN A 331 -6.22 13.18 3.18
CA GLN A 331 -6.84 12.80 4.46
C GLN A 331 -8.33 13.17 4.53
N ASN A 332 -8.65 14.40 4.18
CA ASN A 332 -10.01 14.93 4.26
C ASN A 332 -10.40 15.59 2.93
N ILE A 333 -11.65 15.36 2.51
CA ILE A 333 -12.22 15.94 1.29
C ILE A 333 -12.36 17.46 1.36
N GLU A 334 -12.54 18.02 2.55
CA GLU A 334 -12.66 19.47 2.74
C GLU A 334 -11.32 20.20 2.59
N THR A 335 -10.23 19.53 2.94
CA THR A 335 -8.86 20.03 2.83
C THR A 335 -8.00 19.00 2.11
N PRO A 336 -8.21 18.84 0.80
CA PRO A 336 -7.66 17.71 0.05
C PRO A 336 -6.13 17.67 0.02
N GLU A 337 -5.50 18.83 0.16
CA GLU A 337 -4.05 19.02 0.11
C GLU A 337 -3.33 18.78 1.44
N LYS A 338 -4.06 18.80 2.56
CA LYS A 338 -3.46 18.75 3.90
C LYS A 338 -3.32 17.34 4.44
N ILE A 339 -2.25 17.15 5.20
CA ILE A 339 -2.05 15.96 6.05
C ILE A 339 -1.79 16.44 7.48
N ASN A 340 -2.57 15.93 8.42
CA ASN A 340 -2.35 16.09 9.86
C ASN A 340 -2.55 14.73 10.53
N ALA A 341 -1.45 14.05 10.82
CA ALA A 341 -1.50 12.67 11.31
C ALA A 341 -0.36 12.36 12.28
N ASN A 342 -0.62 11.42 13.17
CA ASN A 342 0.44 10.75 13.90
C ASN A 342 0.98 9.62 13.03
N VAL A 343 2.26 9.71 12.70
CA VAL A 343 2.95 8.80 11.80
C VAL A 343 4.04 8.04 12.51
N SER A 344 4.31 6.85 12.04
CA SER A 344 5.46 6.06 12.46
C SER A 344 6.51 6.02 11.34
N TYR A 345 7.77 6.15 11.72
CA TYR A 345 8.89 6.12 10.79
C TYR A 345 10.01 5.24 11.31
N PHE A 346 10.83 4.75 10.39
CA PHE A 346 11.96 3.90 10.69
C PHE A 346 13.10 4.71 11.31
N LYS A 347 13.63 4.22 12.45
CA LYS A 347 14.83 4.78 13.07
C LYS A 347 16.03 3.90 12.78
N PRO A 348 17.10 4.44 12.18
CA PRO A 348 18.34 3.69 12.02
C PRO A 348 18.93 3.29 13.38
N VAL A 349 19.34 2.04 13.48
CA VAL A 349 19.97 1.51 14.69
C VAL A 349 21.49 1.45 14.57
N ALA A 350 22.18 1.68 15.69
CA ALA A 350 23.60 1.39 15.78
C ALA A 350 23.80 -0.12 15.98
N ALA A 351 24.58 -0.74 15.12
CA ALA A 351 24.92 -2.16 15.24
C ALA A 351 26.38 -2.32 15.69
N THR A 352 26.59 -3.13 16.73
CA THR A 352 27.94 -3.59 17.10
C THR A 352 28.21 -4.91 16.40
N VAL A 353 29.25 -4.93 15.60
CA VAL A 353 29.62 -6.09 14.79
C VAL A 353 30.72 -6.87 15.49
N ALA A 354 30.44 -8.14 15.77
CA ALA A 354 31.50 -9.09 16.07
C ALA A 354 32.12 -9.56 14.74
N SER A 355 33.42 -9.71 14.69
CA SER A 355 34.17 -10.09 13.46
C SER A 355 33.73 -11.40 12.80
N SER A 356 32.92 -12.20 13.51
CA SER A 356 32.34 -13.45 13.02
C SER A 356 30.94 -13.34 12.44
N LYS A 357 30.26 -12.18 12.56
CA LYS A 357 28.86 -12.02 12.21
C LYS A 357 28.70 -11.55 10.75
N THR A 358 27.94 -12.29 9.98
CA THR A 358 27.68 -11.99 8.55
C THR A 358 26.29 -11.40 8.32
N THR A 359 25.38 -11.48 9.29
CA THR A 359 24.01 -10.99 9.18
C THR A 359 23.64 -10.17 10.38
N TYR A 360 23.10 -8.98 10.16
CA TYR A 360 22.60 -8.07 11.17
C TYR A 360 21.09 -8.06 11.13
N ALA A 361 20.45 -8.46 12.21
CA ALA A 361 19.00 -8.27 12.37
C ALA A 361 18.75 -6.84 12.84
N VAL A 362 17.97 -6.10 12.10
CA VAL A 362 17.48 -4.79 12.48
C VAL A 362 16.06 -4.98 12.98
N ASN A 363 15.86 -4.83 14.28
CA ASN A 363 14.53 -4.73 14.84
C ASN A 363 14.01 -3.33 14.49
N ASN A 364 12.74 -3.27 14.05
CA ASN A 364 12.08 -2.01 13.75
C ASN A 364 11.98 -1.17 15.03
N ASP A 365 12.96 -0.31 15.26
CA ASP A 365 12.82 0.77 16.21
C ASP A 365 12.05 1.89 15.49
N SER A 366 10.75 1.98 15.75
CA SER A 366 9.89 2.97 15.14
C SER A 366 9.87 4.25 15.97
N GLY A 367 10.09 5.38 15.33
CA GLY A 367 9.74 6.68 15.88
C GLY A 367 8.28 7.00 15.60
N ASN A 368 7.65 7.72 16.52
CA ASN A 368 6.31 8.28 16.30
C ASN A 368 6.42 9.80 16.36
N ALA A 369 5.76 10.47 15.43
CA ALA A 369 5.71 11.91 15.38
C ALA A 369 4.33 12.40 14.93
N ALA A 370 3.88 13.53 15.49
CA ALA A 370 2.78 14.29 14.91
C ALA A 370 3.34 15.16 13.78
N VAL A 371 2.77 15.02 12.60
CA VAL A 371 3.20 15.75 11.40
C VAL A 371 2.02 16.53 10.85
N GLU A 372 2.26 17.81 10.58
CA GLU A 372 1.32 18.69 9.90
C GLU A 372 1.97 19.20 8.61
N LEU A 373 1.39 18.82 7.47
CA LEU A 373 1.82 19.24 6.15
C LEU A 373 0.72 20.09 5.52
N PRO A 374 0.99 21.38 5.27
CA PRO A 374 -0.05 22.32 4.82
C PRO A 374 -0.48 22.08 3.38
N TYR A 375 0.43 21.60 2.52
CA TYR A 375 0.13 21.36 1.12
C TYR A 375 1.03 20.30 0.51
N VAL A 376 0.50 19.09 0.35
CA VAL A 376 1.19 17.95 -0.27
C VAL A 376 0.77 17.86 -1.73
N LEU A 377 1.71 18.05 -2.66
CA LEU A 377 1.47 17.88 -4.09
C LEU A 377 1.43 16.42 -4.50
N GLY A 378 2.38 15.64 -4.00
CA GLY A 378 2.49 14.25 -4.37
C GLY A 378 3.63 13.54 -3.67
N VAL A 379 3.75 12.27 -3.99
CA VAL A 379 4.85 11.40 -3.52
C VAL A 379 5.29 10.50 -4.66
N MET A 380 6.60 10.35 -4.81
CA MET A 380 7.26 9.44 -5.74
C MET A 380 8.05 8.44 -4.93
N PHE A 381 7.86 7.14 -5.17
CA PHE A 381 8.50 6.12 -4.35
C PHE A 381 8.67 4.80 -5.11
N ASP A 382 9.57 3.97 -4.63
CA ASP A 382 9.76 2.60 -5.08
C ASP A 382 8.57 1.72 -4.68
N ASP A 383 8.15 0.80 -5.53
CA ASP A 383 7.00 -0.08 -5.27
C ASP A 383 7.18 -0.97 -4.02
N GLU A 384 8.41 -1.10 -3.51
CA GLU A 384 8.71 -1.78 -2.25
C GLU A 384 8.63 -0.86 -1.01
N ALA A 385 8.56 0.47 -1.20
CA ALA A 385 8.53 1.43 -0.10
C ALA A 385 7.21 1.42 0.69
N ALA A 386 6.11 1.06 0.04
CA ALA A 386 4.81 0.91 0.68
C ALA A 386 4.09 -0.31 0.14
N ALA A 387 3.54 -1.13 1.01
CA ALA A 387 2.78 -2.30 0.63
C ALA A 387 1.63 -2.58 1.59
N ILE A 388 0.56 -3.12 1.02
CA ILE A 388 -0.59 -3.64 1.75
C ILE A 388 -0.86 -5.05 1.27
N CYS A 389 -1.08 -5.95 2.20
CA CYS A 389 -1.49 -7.31 1.91
C CYS A 389 -2.77 -7.63 2.67
N TYR A 390 -3.79 -8.04 1.93
CA TYR A 390 -5.01 -8.59 2.50
C TYR A 390 -4.84 -10.09 2.61
N LYS A 391 -4.81 -10.58 3.86
CA LYS A 391 -4.63 -11.99 4.17
C LYS A 391 -5.97 -12.72 4.20
N ASN A 392 -5.95 -13.93 4.67
CA ASN A 392 -7.10 -14.82 4.69
C ASN A 392 -8.36 -14.15 5.22
N MET A 393 -9.42 -14.26 4.43
CA MET A 393 -10.76 -13.97 4.89
C MET A 393 -11.40 -15.28 5.35
N TRP A 394 -11.97 -15.27 6.53
CA TRP A 394 -12.73 -16.38 7.06
C TRP A 394 -14.03 -15.90 7.72
N SER A 395 -15.02 -16.77 7.77
CA SER A 395 -16.30 -16.46 8.39
C SER A 395 -16.67 -17.51 9.41
N ALA A 396 -17.33 -17.07 10.48
CA ALA A 396 -17.92 -17.91 11.50
C ALA A 396 -19.35 -17.47 11.75
N ALA A 397 -20.25 -18.45 12.00
CA ALA A 397 -21.64 -18.15 12.32
C ALA A 397 -21.94 -18.59 13.75
N THR A 398 -22.77 -17.80 14.46
CA THR A 398 -23.30 -18.22 15.74
C THR A 398 -24.44 -19.23 15.54
N PRO A 399 -24.72 -20.11 16.52
CA PRO A 399 -26.00 -20.81 16.57
C PRO A 399 -27.17 -19.84 16.52
N MET A 400 -28.30 -20.24 15.96
CA MET A 400 -29.51 -19.42 15.96
C MET A 400 -29.98 -19.17 17.39
N ASN A 401 -30.26 -17.91 17.71
CA ASN A 401 -30.82 -17.55 19.01
C ASN A 401 -32.25 -18.09 19.12
N PRO A 402 -32.51 -19.05 20.04
CA PRO A 402 -33.82 -19.67 20.12
C PRO A 402 -34.93 -18.74 20.63
N ALA A 403 -34.58 -17.70 21.35
CA ALA A 403 -35.54 -16.74 21.89
C ALA A 403 -35.99 -15.69 20.87
N HIS A 404 -35.12 -15.28 19.98
CA HIS A 404 -35.35 -14.15 19.07
C HIS A 404 -35.26 -14.51 17.58
N GLY A 405 -34.89 -15.75 17.26
CA GLY A 405 -34.88 -16.26 15.87
C GLY A 405 -33.93 -15.50 14.95
N PHE A 406 -32.73 -15.12 15.41
CA PHE A 406 -31.70 -14.53 14.59
C PHE A 406 -30.39 -15.32 14.68
N GLN A 407 -29.59 -15.20 13.65
CA GLN A 407 -28.24 -15.72 13.54
C GLN A 407 -27.28 -14.62 13.09
N THR A 408 -26.13 -14.54 13.72
CA THR A 408 -25.09 -13.59 13.36
C THR A 408 -23.94 -14.29 12.68
N ASN A 409 -23.61 -13.83 11.48
CA ASN A 409 -22.43 -14.27 10.73
C ASN A 409 -21.33 -13.25 10.92
N TYR A 410 -20.19 -13.67 11.43
CA TYR A 410 -18.98 -12.87 11.57
C TYR A 410 -18.08 -13.11 10.36
N ILE A 411 -17.52 -12.05 9.86
CA ILE A 411 -16.59 -12.06 8.75
C ILE A 411 -15.32 -11.37 9.20
N HIS A 412 -14.22 -12.06 9.11
CA HIS A 412 -12.92 -11.58 9.56
C HIS A 412 -11.97 -11.49 8.37
N GLU A 413 -11.18 -10.44 8.35
CA GLU A 413 -10.12 -10.22 7.39
C GLU A 413 -8.88 -9.69 8.07
N ASP A 414 -7.73 -10.26 7.75
CA ASP A 414 -6.45 -9.80 8.23
C ASP A 414 -5.80 -8.88 7.21
N VAL A 415 -5.39 -7.69 7.65
CA VAL A 415 -4.69 -6.71 6.83
C VAL A 415 -3.31 -6.46 7.41
N GLN A 416 -2.30 -6.64 6.61
CA GLN A 416 -0.93 -6.26 6.91
C GLN A 416 -0.53 -5.09 6.02
N TRP A 417 0.02 -4.05 6.62
CA TRP A 417 0.58 -2.91 5.90
C TRP A 417 1.99 -2.63 6.38
N ARG A 418 2.81 -2.13 5.46
CA ARG A 418 4.17 -1.75 5.78
C ARG A 418 4.59 -0.49 5.04
N ASN A 419 5.43 0.29 5.69
CA ASN A 419 6.17 1.37 5.07
C ASN A 419 7.66 1.12 5.30
N ASP A 420 8.43 1.28 4.26
CA ASP A 420 9.87 1.07 4.28
C ASP A 420 10.61 2.28 3.73
N ASN A 421 10.98 3.18 4.62
CA ASN A 421 11.76 4.38 4.25
C ASN A 421 13.21 4.04 3.86
N THR A 422 13.60 2.76 3.90
CA THR A 422 14.91 2.32 3.39
C THR A 422 14.91 2.09 1.88
N GLU A 423 13.76 2.21 1.23
CA GLU A 423 13.61 2.32 -0.23
C GLU A 423 13.44 3.77 -0.66
N ASN A 424 13.70 4.04 -1.93
CA ASN A 424 13.63 5.40 -2.45
C ASN A 424 12.22 6.00 -2.31
N CYS A 425 12.17 7.20 -1.74
CA CYS A 425 10.94 7.96 -1.56
C CYS A 425 11.24 9.46 -1.63
N CYS A 426 10.41 10.20 -2.34
CA CYS A 426 10.47 11.65 -2.44
C CYS A 426 9.07 12.26 -2.27
N VAL A 427 8.91 13.10 -1.27
CA VAL A 427 7.68 13.84 -0.99
C VAL A 427 7.78 15.23 -1.60
N LEU A 428 6.75 15.65 -2.32
CA LEU A 428 6.66 16.93 -3.00
C LEU A 428 5.69 17.85 -2.26
N LEU A 429 6.18 18.95 -1.73
CA LEU A 429 5.41 19.95 -0.98
C LEU A 429 5.34 21.27 -1.75
N LEU A 430 4.23 22.00 -1.59
CA LEU A 430 4.04 23.35 -2.11
C LEU A 430 4.07 24.34 -0.94
N ASP A 431 5.25 24.65 -0.45
CA ASP A 431 5.51 25.57 0.65
C ASP A 431 6.83 26.34 0.48
#